data_4d4ee79e9a72bcb35d35091e0bc51baa
#
_entry.id   4d4ee79e9a72bcb35d35091e0bc51baa
#
_cell.length_a   1.000
_cell.length_b   1.000
_cell.length_c   1.000
_cell.angle_alpha   90.00
_cell.angle_beta   90.00
_cell.angle_gamma   90.00
#
_symmetry.space_group_name_H-M   'P 1'
#
loop_
_entity.id
_entity.type
_entity.pdbx_description
1 polymer ?
#
loop_
_entity_poly.entity_id
_entity_poly.type
_entity_poly.pdbx_seq_one_letter_code
_entity_poly.pdbx_strand_id
1 'polypeptide(L)'
;MIENELFPYKINHLDEKEGIDYVACKNAALVHIHSLDEHIGREMKNPAKMNGFFAMVCTKGSVTLSVHMKDFTLTENTILVAPTTVVTFKKSHNCELYIAAFNNDFASEMNINLKLVMPIITSLHSQSIVHNINKPDVIEALKRSFNALYTEYTQSLSDEANGGLFKEMAIRHMYASMIYRLCEFIATSHSIQTEITPKDRSGDYFRQLISLLHEHYKTERSVEFYANKMNLTPKHLSRVVRNYSGKSVHQWIDEFVVLEIKNLLKYSDLSIQQISYELNFPNPSFMGQYFKRITGKTPGEYRKEI
;
A
#
# COMPACT_ATOMS: atom_id res chain seq x y z
N MET A 1 -14.55 3.76 -19.88
CA MET A 1 -14.31 4.08 -18.45
C MET A 1 -13.47 2.96 -17.87
N ILE A 2 -12.22 3.22 -17.56
CA ILE A 2 -11.35 2.21 -16.93
C ILE A 2 -11.66 2.29 -15.44
N GLU A 3 -12.35 1.28 -14.89
CA GLU A 3 -12.49 1.14 -13.44
C GLU A 3 -11.08 0.90 -12.87
N ASN A 4 -10.59 1.89 -12.13
CA ASN A 4 -9.29 1.77 -11.49
C ASN A 4 -9.47 1.08 -10.14
N GLU A 5 -9.08 -0.19 -10.07
CA GLU A 5 -9.16 -0.98 -8.84
C GLU A 5 -8.21 -0.50 -7.71
N LEU A 6 -7.25 0.37 -8.05
CA LEU A 6 -6.27 0.91 -7.09
C LEU A 6 -6.84 1.99 -6.19
N PHE A 7 -7.72 2.83 -6.75
CA PHE A 7 -8.40 3.88 -6.03
C PHE A 7 -9.90 3.64 -6.08
N PRO A 8 -10.54 3.19 -5.00
CA PRO A 8 -11.98 2.94 -4.95
C PRO A 8 -12.81 4.23 -4.96
N TYR A 9 -12.18 5.39 -4.94
CA TYR A 9 -12.86 6.63 -5.23
C TYR A 9 -13.13 6.72 -6.73
N LYS A 10 -14.34 7.11 -7.10
CA LYS A 10 -14.61 7.69 -8.40
C LYS A 10 -13.86 9.02 -8.47
N ILE A 11 -12.54 8.94 -8.68
CA ILE A 11 -11.65 10.11 -8.80
C ILE A 11 -12.07 10.95 -10.00
N ASN A 12 -12.85 10.41 -10.94
CA ASN A 12 -13.54 11.17 -12.01
C ASN A 12 -14.32 12.37 -11.52
N HIS A 13 -14.68 12.47 -10.24
CA HIS A 13 -15.27 13.67 -9.64
C HIS A 13 -14.22 14.62 -9.05
N LEU A 14 -12.95 14.21 -8.93
CA LEU A 14 -11.86 15.08 -8.48
C LEU A 14 -11.23 15.87 -9.64
N ASP A 15 -11.30 15.35 -10.87
CA ASP A 15 -10.80 16.02 -12.09
C ASP A 15 -11.50 17.37 -12.37
N GLU A 16 -12.68 17.59 -11.81
CA GLU A 16 -13.43 18.83 -11.94
C GLU A 16 -13.08 19.88 -10.85
N LYS A 17 -12.19 19.52 -9.88
CA LYS A 17 -11.81 20.41 -8.79
C LYS A 17 -10.45 21.03 -9.03
N GLU A 18 -10.43 22.37 -9.01
CA GLU A 18 -9.20 23.15 -9.04
C GLU A 18 -8.21 22.65 -7.98
N GLY A 19 -6.98 22.31 -8.40
CA GLY A 19 -5.90 22.00 -7.51
C GLY A 19 -5.56 20.52 -7.34
N ILE A 20 -6.12 19.62 -8.16
CA ILE A 20 -5.73 18.20 -8.18
C ILE A 20 -5.42 17.78 -9.61
N ASP A 21 -4.16 17.37 -9.85
CA ASP A 21 -3.74 16.70 -11.07
C ASP A 21 -3.77 15.20 -10.84
N TYR A 22 -4.42 14.49 -11.73
CA TYR A 22 -4.59 13.05 -11.60
C TYR A 22 -4.40 12.33 -12.93
N VAL A 23 -3.69 11.23 -12.88
CA VAL A 23 -3.62 10.27 -13.98
C VAL A 23 -3.59 8.86 -13.44
N ALA A 24 -4.38 7.98 -14.03
CA ALA A 24 -4.39 6.57 -13.68
C ALA A 24 -4.49 5.67 -14.90
N CYS A 25 -3.83 4.53 -14.81
CA CYS A 25 -4.08 3.36 -15.63
C CYS A 25 -4.62 2.24 -14.74
N LYS A 26 -4.94 1.09 -15.36
CA LYS A 26 -5.52 -0.06 -14.63
C LYS A 26 -4.76 -0.44 -13.35
N ASN A 27 -3.43 -0.35 -13.38
CA ASN A 27 -2.54 -0.94 -12.38
C ASN A 27 -1.66 0.07 -11.64
N ALA A 28 -1.72 1.37 -12.00
CA ALA A 28 -0.93 2.43 -11.38
C ALA A 28 -1.66 3.77 -11.42
N ALA A 29 -1.36 4.66 -10.49
CA ALA A 29 -1.92 6.00 -10.43
C ALA A 29 -0.92 7.00 -9.85
N LEU A 30 -0.99 8.24 -10.35
CA LEU A 30 -0.27 9.40 -9.85
C LEU A 30 -1.27 10.49 -9.52
N VAL A 31 -1.13 11.11 -8.37
CA VAL A 31 -1.98 12.23 -7.93
C VAL A 31 -1.08 13.32 -7.39
N HIS A 32 -1.25 14.54 -7.87
CA HIS A 32 -0.66 15.73 -7.31
C HIS A 32 -1.77 16.63 -6.77
N ILE A 33 -1.75 16.90 -5.49
CA ILE A 33 -2.66 17.81 -4.81
C ILE A 33 -1.89 19.07 -4.51
N HIS A 34 -2.22 20.16 -5.22
CA HIS A 34 -1.50 21.44 -5.12
C HIS A 34 -1.77 22.16 -3.80
N SER A 35 -3.00 22.06 -3.30
CA SER A 35 -3.38 22.60 -2.00
C SER A 35 -4.56 21.82 -1.44
N LEU A 36 -4.33 21.12 -0.34
CA LEU A 36 -5.38 20.43 0.39
C LEU A 36 -5.80 21.30 1.58
N ASP A 37 -6.93 21.97 1.43
CA ASP A 37 -7.59 22.69 2.51
C ASP A 37 -8.70 21.83 3.17
N GLU A 38 -9.38 22.40 4.17
CA GLU A 38 -10.41 21.67 4.92
C GLU A 38 -11.63 21.26 4.08
N HIS A 39 -11.89 21.92 2.94
CA HIS A 39 -13.05 21.64 2.08
C HIS A 39 -12.84 20.38 1.23
N ILE A 40 -11.69 20.27 0.57
CA ILE A 40 -11.32 19.08 -0.21
C ILE A 40 -11.20 17.85 0.73
N GLY A 41 -10.70 18.07 1.95
CA GLY A 41 -10.59 17.03 2.96
C GLY A 41 -11.92 16.39 3.39
N ARG A 42 -13.09 17.01 3.12
CA ARG A 42 -14.38 16.38 3.47
C ARG A 42 -14.73 15.20 2.57
N GLU A 43 -14.42 15.26 1.29
CA GLU A 43 -14.66 14.16 0.36
C GLU A 43 -13.62 13.05 0.50
N MET A 44 -12.38 13.42 0.85
CA MET A 44 -11.31 12.45 1.14
C MET A 44 -11.39 11.84 2.55
N LYS A 45 -12.37 12.22 3.37
CA LYS A 45 -12.66 11.58 4.68
C LYS A 45 -13.19 10.17 4.55
N ASN A 46 -13.69 9.79 3.38
CA ASN A 46 -14.02 8.41 3.14
C ASN A 46 -12.72 7.60 2.98
N PRO A 47 -12.63 6.44 3.59
CA PRO A 47 -11.43 5.64 3.55
C PRO A 47 -11.18 5.05 2.16
N ALA A 48 -9.98 5.21 1.66
CA ALA A 48 -9.53 4.61 0.41
C ALA A 48 -8.79 3.31 0.68
N LYS A 49 -9.27 2.21 0.13
CA LYS A 49 -8.52 0.96 0.09
C LYS A 49 -7.53 1.03 -1.06
N MET A 50 -6.26 0.98 -0.72
CA MET A 50 -5.16 0.96 -1.68
C MET A 50 -4.68 -0.47 -1.83
N ASN A 51 -4.94 -1.10 -2.97
CA ASN A 51 -4.50 -2.47 -3.25
C ASN A 51 -3.13 -2.44 -3.93
N GLY A 52 -2.05 -2.50 -3.16
CA GLY A 52 -0.69 -2.49 -3.71
C GLY A 52 0.24 -1.62 -2.88
N PHE A 53 1.17 -0.95 -3.54
CA PHE A 53 2.11 -0.04 -2.91
C PHE A 53 1.66 1.40 -3.10
N PHE A 54 1.90 2.18 -2.08
CA PHE A 54 1.50 3.56 -2.02
C PHE A 54 2.60 4.39 -1.35
N ALA A 55 2.97 5.48 -1.98
CA ALA A 55 3.90 6.47 -1.45
C ALA A 55 3.27 7.85 -1.53
N MET A 56 3.38 8.64 -0.47
CA MET A 56 2.88 10.01 -0.38
C MET A 56 3.98 10.91 0.16
N VAL A 57 4.32 11.95 -0.58
CA VAL A 57 5.29 12.98 -0.17
C VAL A 57 4.54 14.26 0.15
N CYS A 58 4.73 14.79 1.34
CA CYS A 58 4.26 16.12 1.73
C CYS A 58 5.38 17.14 1.49
N THR A 59 5.18 18.08 0.60
CA THR A 59 6.18 19.08 0.20
C THR A 59 5.90 20.45 0.77
N LYS A 60 4.70 20.67 1.31
CA LYS A 60 4.29 21.91 1.97
C LYS A 60 3.17 21.63 2.96
N GLY A 61 3.14 22.39 4.06
CA GLY A 61 2.08 22.31 5.06
C GLY A 61 2.06 21.01 5.85
N SER A 62 0.87 20.52 6.16
CA SER A 62 0.71 19.27 6.91
C SER A 62 -0.60 18.56 6.62
N VAL A 63 -0.60 17.23 6.74
CA VAL A 63 -1.79 16.39 6.65
C VAL A 63 -1.75 15.30 7.70
N THR A 64 -2.86 15.10 8.42
CA THR A 64 -3.05 13.97 9.32
C THR A 64 -3.95 12.96 8.64
N LEU A 65 -3.48 11.72 8.56
CA LEU A 65 -4.20 10.61 7.97
C LEU A 65 -4.11 9.38 8.87
N SER A 66 -5.12 8.53 8.79
CA SER A 66 -5.14 7.24 9.46
C SER A 66 -4.73 6.17 8.49
N VAL A 67 -3.70 5.39 8.82
CA VAL A 67 -3.23 4.22 8.08
C VAL A 67 -3.26 3.03 9.01
N HIS A 68 -3.91 1.94 8.63
CA HIS A 68 -4.12 0.79 9.51
C HIS A 68 -4.67 1.18 10.89
N MET A 69 -5.56 2.19 10.94
CA MET A 69 -6.18 2.73 12.15
C MET A 69 -5.22 3.42 13.14
N LYS A 70 -3.99 3.68 12.74
CA LYS A 70 -3.07 4.56 13.46
C LYS A 70 -3.00 5.89 12.74
N ASP A 71 -3.01 6.96 13.53
CA ASP A 71 -2.89 8.30 12.99
C ASP A 71 -1.43 8.66 12.78
N PHE A 72 -1.16 9.22 11.61
CA PHE A 72 0.14 9.73 11.21
C PHE A 72 -0.03 11.16 10.72
N THR A 73 0.88 12.03 11.11
CA THR A 73 0.93 13.38 10.57
C THR A 73 2.15 13.52 9.67
N LEU A 74 1.90 13.83 8.41
CA LEU A 74 2.93 14.25 7.48
C LEU A 74 3.05 15.77 7.58
N THR A 75 4.26 16.24 7.67
CA THR A 75 4.61 17.65 7.60
C THR A 75 5.47 17.89 6.37
N GLU A 76 5.83 19.12 6.12
CA GLU A 76 6.74 19.47 5.04
C GLU A 76 8.01 18.60 5.06
N ASN A 77 8.39 18.10 3.90
CA ASN A 77 9.55 17.23 3.69
C ASN A 77 9.46 15.86 4.38
N THR A 78 8.25 15.35 4.52
CA THR A 78 8.04 13.98 4.97
C THR A 78 7.45 13.10 3.88
N ILE A 79 7.79 11.81 3.93
CA ILE A 79 7.24 10.79 3.07
C ILE A 79 6.59 9.69 3.90
N LEU A 80 5.44 9.23 3.44
CA LEU A 80 4.78 8.04 3.92
C LEU A 80 4.86 6.97 2.83
N VAL A 81 5.29 5.77 3.20
CA VAL A 81 5.28 4.59 2.31
C VAL A 81 4.56 3.45 3.00
N ALA A 82 3.57 2.89 2.33
CA ALA A 82 2.81 1.77 2.86
C ALA A 82 2.47 0.76 1.76
N PRO A 83 2.48 -0.55 2.07
CA PRO A 83 1.89 -1.56 1.20
C PRO A 83 0.37 -1.47 1.27
N THR A 84 -0.32 -2.42 0.65
CA THR A 84 -1.79 -2.55 0.68
C THR A 84 -2.38 -2.07 2.01
N THR A 85 -3.15 -1.00 1.95
CA THR A 85 -3.62 -0.32 3.16
C THR A 85 -4.95 0.40 2.92
N VAL A 86 -5.59 0.78 4.02
CA VAL A 86 -6.70 1.72 4.02
C VAL A 86 -6.20 3.05 4.58
N VAL A 87 -6.35 4.10 3.78
CA VAL A 87 -5.97 5.46 4.14
C VAL A 87 -7.23 6.30 4.31
N THR A 88 -7.28 7.07 5.39
CA THR A 88 -8.35 8.04 5.64
C THR A 88 -7.72 9.39 5.97
N PHE A 89 -8.06 10.42 5.22
CA PHE A 89 -7.64 11.78 5.52
C PHE A 89 -8.47 12.35 6.67
N LYS A 90 -7.82 12.93 7.66
CA LYS A 90 -8.49 13.49 8.86
C LYS A 90 -8.45 15.01 8.91
N LYS A 91 -7.28 15.59 8.76
CA LYS A 91 -7.03 17.03 8.81
C LYS A 91 -5.96 17.40 7.82
N SER A 92 -6.06 18.58 7.25
CA SER A 92 -5.03 19.17 6.40
C SER A 92 -4.89 20.66 6.70
N HIS A 93 -3.69 21.17 6.49
CA HIS A 93 -3.39 22.59 6.63
C HIS A 93 -2.45 23.01 5.50
N ASN A 94 -3.02 23.69 4.50
CA ASN A 94 -2.32 24.24 3.33
C ASN A 94 -1.24 23.29 2.78
N CYS A 95 -1.64 22.05 2.48
CA CYS A 95 -0.74 20.94 2.26
C CYS A 95 -0.66 20.61 0.77
N GLU A 96 0.57 20.48 0.26
CA GLU A 96 0.88 19.98 -1.08
C GLU A 96 1.36 18.55 -1.01
N LEU A 97 0.74 17.65 -1.81
CA LEU A 97 1.00 16.22 -1.78
C LEU A 97 1.26 15.66 -3.15
N TYR A 98 2.30 14.84 -3.26
CA TYR A 98 2.57 13.96 -4.40
C TYR A 98 2.33 12.51 -3.98
N ILE A 99 1.43 11.83 -4.69
CA ILE A 99 1.02 10.46 -4.37
C ILE A 99 1.28 9.57 -5.58
N ALA A 100 1.96 8.46 -5.35
CA ALA A 100 2.16 7.41 -6.35
C ALA A 100 1.66 6.09 -5.78
N ALA A 101 0.87 5.36 -6.56
CA ALA A 101 0.35 4.05 -6.19
C ALA A 101 0.42 3.07 -7.37
N PHE A 102 0.65 1.79 -7.09
CA PHE A 102 0.65 0.72 -8.07
C PHE A 102 0.33 -0.62 -7.40
N ASN A 103 -0.29 -1.53 -8.13
CA ASN A 103 -0.62 -2.87 -7.64
C ASN A 103 0.52 -3.88 -7.89
N ASN A 104 0.32 -5.12 -7.40
CA ASN A 104 1.32 -6.17 -7.52
C ASN A 104 1.57 -6.59 -8.97
N ASP A 105 0.57 -6.53 -9.83
CA ASP A 105 0.71 -6.87 -11.26
C ASP A 105 1.67 -5.89 -11.92
N PHE A 106 1.46 -4.59 -11.71
CA PHE A 106 2.35 -3.55 -12.23
C PHE A 106 3.77 -3.68 -11.66
N ALA A 107 3.90 -4.02 -10.37
CA ALA A 107 5.21 -4.28 -9.75
C ALA A 107 5.94 -5.43 -10.43
N SER A 108 5.22 -6.50 -10.77
CA SER A 108 5.79 -7.66 -11.48
C SER A 108 6.20 -7.28 -12.91
N GLU A 109 5.40 -6.50 -13.59
CA GLU A 109 5.66 -6.03 -14.95
C GLU A 109 6.83 -5.05 -15.04
N MET A 110 7.08 -4.26 -13.99
CA MET A 110 8.25 -3.37 -13.90
C MET A 110 9.59 -4.10 -13.78
N ASN A 111 9.58 -5.41 -13.59
CA ASN A 111 10.78 -6.22 -13.35
C ASN A 111 11.70 -5.67 -12.25
N ILE A 112 11.08 -5.14 -11.18
CA ILE A 112 11.81 -4.60 -10.04
C ILE A 112 12.57 -5.72 -9.32
N ASN A 113 13.84 -5.47 -8.98
CA ASN A 113 14.60 -6.39 -8.17
C ASN A 113 14.07 -6.38 -6.72
N LEU A 114 13.10 -7.26 -6.45
CA LEU A 114 12.47 -7.38 -5.15
C LEU A 114 13.46 -7.70 -4.02
N LYS A 115 14.62 -8.32 -4.31
CA LYS A 115 15.66 -8.58 -3.31
C LYS A 115 16.23 -7.29 -2.72
N LEU A 116 16.28 -6.21 -3.51
CA LEU A 116 16.74 -4.90 -3.06
C LEU A 116 15.64 -4.12 -2.34
N VAL A 117 14.42 -4.20 -2.82
CA VAL A 117 13.30 -3.36 -2.38
C VAL A 117 12.63 -3.92 -1.12
N MET A 118 12.50 -5.24 -1.02
CA MET A 118 11.77 -5.89 0.08
C MET A 118 12.36 -5.66 1.47
N PRO A 119 13.68 -5.68 1.71
CA PRO A 119 14.23 -5.34 3.03
C PRO A 119 13.82 -3.95 3.50
N ILE A 120 13.72 -3.01 2.58
CA ILE A 120 13.30 -1.63 2.87
C ILE A 120 11.81 -1.61 3.21
N ILE A 121 10.97 -2.24 2.39
CA ILE A 121 9.52 -2.33 2.64
C ILE A 121 9.22 -3.03 3.98
N THR A 122 9.95 -4.08 4.31
CA THR A 122 9.74 -4.80 5.58
C THR A 122 10.25 -4.02 6.79
N SER A 123 11.32 -3.25 6.65
CA SER A 123 11.77 -2.36 7.73
C SER A 123 10.74 -1.28 8.05
N LEU A 124 10.02 -0.79 7.05
CA LEU A 124 8.94 0.18 7.21
C LEU A 124 7.76 -0.37 8.04
N HIS A 125 7.50 -1.68 7.98
CA HIS A 125 6.45 -2.31 8.81
C HIS A 125 6.83 -2.38 10.28
N SER A 126 8.12 -2.47 10.60
CA SER A 126 8.59 -2.67 11.97
C SER A 126 8.87 -1.38 12.73
N GLN A 127 9.12 -0.26 12.05
CA GLN A 127 9.55 0.99 12.67
C GLN A 127 8.51 2.12 12.52
N SER A 128 8.50 2.75 11.38
CA SER A 128 7.57 3.84 11.05
C SER A 128 7.32 3.83 9.55
N ILE A 129 6.09 4.13 9.15
CA ILE A 129 5.73 4.32 7.74
C ILE A 129 5.96 5.76 7.27
N VAL A 130 6.30 6.67 8.19
CA VAL A 130 6.59 8.09 7.91
C VAL A 130 8.06 8.37 8.16
N HIS A 131 8.71 8.99 7.19
CA HIS A 131 10.13 9.30 7.21
C HIS A 131 10.36 10.77 6.86
N ASN A 132 11.28 11.42 7.58
CA ASN A 132 11.70 12.79 7.28
C ASN A 132 12.74 12.79 6.15
N ILE A 133 12.54 13.65 5.16
CA ILE A 133 13.48 13.87 4.06
C ILE A 133 14.34 15.09 4.40
N ASN A 134 15.47 14.85 5.02
CA ASN A 134 16.39 15.92 5.44
C ASN A 134 17.28 16.46 4.30
N LYS A 135 17.04 16.03 3.06
CA LYS A 135 17.82 16.40 1.87
C LYS A 135 16.88 17.02 0.83
N PRO A 136 16.94 18.36 0.62
CA PRO A 136 16.07 19.04 -0.35
C PRO A 136 16.24 18.53 -1.79
N ASP A 137 17.46 18.13 -2.17
CA ASP A 137 17.78 17.56 -3.47
C ASP A 137 17.01 16.26 -3.76
N VAL A 138 16.73 15.46 -2.74
CA VAL A 138 15.91 14.22 -2.86
C VAL A 138 14.47 14.57 -3.19
N ILE A 139 13.89 15.56 -2.51
CA ILE A 139 12.51 16.01 -2.75
C ILE A 139 12.37 16.53 -4.18
N GLU A 140 13.29 17.38 -4.61
CA GLU A 140 13.29 17.92 -5.95
C GLU A 140 13.50 16.83 -7.02
N ALA A 141 14.30 15.81 -6.73
CA ALA A 141 14.45 14.65 -7.61
C ALA A 141 13.17 13.82 -7.69
N LEU A 142 12.45 13.62 -6.58
CA LEU A 142 11.16 12.93 -6.54
C LEU A 142 10.08 13.72 -7.31
N LYS A 143 10.00 15.03 -7.11
CA LYS A 143 9.08 15.92 -7.86
C LYS A 143 9.34 15.86 -9.36
N ARG A 144 10.61 15.96 -9.79
CA ARG A 144 10.97 15.84 -11.21
C ARG A 144 10.58 14.49 -11.78
N SER A 145 10.84 13.41 -11.06
CA SER A 145 10.46 12.06 -11.52
C SER A 145 8.95 11.91 -11.62
N PHE A 146 8.20 12.45 -10.67
CA PHE A 146 6.74 12.45 -10.68
C PHE A 146 6.19 13.24 -11.88
N ASN A 147 6.65 14.48 -12.08
CA ASN A 147 6.18 15.34 -13.16
C ASN A 147 6.51 14.74 -14.54
N ALA A 148 7.70 14.15 -14.70
CA ALA A 148 8.06 13.45 -15.94
C ALA A 148 7.12 12.26 -16.20
N LEU A 149 6.86 11.44 -15.19
CA LEU A 149 5.90 10.33 -15.27
C LEU A 149 4.49 10.82 -15.60
N TYR A 150 4.03 11.87 -14.93
CA TYR A 150 2.71 12.46 -15.16
C TYR A 150 2.56 12.93 -16.62
N THR A 151 3.58 13.61 -17.14
CA THR A 151 3.59 14.08 -18.53
C THR A 151 3.53 12.92 -19.52
N GLU A 152 4.34 11.87 -19.34
CA GLU A 152 4.32 10.69 -20.21
C GLU A 152 2.97 9.97 -20.17
N TYR A 153 2.36 9.85 -19.01
CA TYR A 153 1.03 9.24 -18.86
C TYR A 153 -0.05 10.05 -19.57
N THR A 154 -0.10 11.37 -19.35
CA THR A 154 -1.12 12.23 -19.99
C THR A 154 -0.99 12.24 -21.50
N GLN A 155 0.22 12.28 -22.03
CA GLN A 155 0.47 12.16 -23.46
C GLN A 155 0.10 10.78 -24.00
N SER A 156 0.24 9.71 -23.22
CA SER A 156 -0.14 8.37 -23.68
C SER A 156 -1.65 8.17 -23.77
N LEU A 157 -2.43 8.89 -22.98
CA LEU A 157 -3.89 8.84 -23.03
C LEU A 157 -4.45 9.62 -24.23
N SER A 158 -3.75 10.64 -24.71
CA SER A 158 -4.16 11.44 -25.88
C SER A 158 -3.84 10.78 -27.23
N ASP A 159 -2.90 9.84 -27.27
CA ASP A 159 -2.43 9.18 -28.50
C ASP A 159 -3.08 7.79 -28.66
N GLU A 160 -4.40 7.71 -28.81
CA GLU A 160 -5.13 6.44 -28.99
C GLU A 160 -4.67 5.60 -30.22
N ALA A 161 -4.00 6.21 -31.19
CA ALA A 161 -3.61 5.52 -32.43
C ALA A 161 -2.21 4.89 -32.41
N ASN A 162 -1.28 5.29 -31.50
CA ASN A 162 0.12 4.86 -31.53
C ASN A 162 0.78 4.70 -30.15
N GLY A 163 0.02 4.51 -29.07
CA GLY A 163 0.54 4.20 -27.76
C GLY A 163 1.27 2.84 -27.75
N GLY A 164 2.42 2.80 -28.42
CA GLY A 164 3.14 1.57 -28.66
C GLY A 164 3.71 0.97 -27.38
N LEU A 165 3.97 -0.33 -27.44
CA LEU A 165 4.66 -1.14 -26.41
C LEU A 165 5.87 -0.43 -25.77
N PHE A 166 6.62 0.33 -26.55
CA PHE A 166 7.79 1.09 -26.08
C PHE A 166 7.42 2.21 -25.10
N LYS A 167 6.31 2.92 -25.31
CA LYS A 167 5.85 3.99 -24.44
C LYS A 167 5.39 3.44 -23.08
N GLU A 168 4.65 2.35 -23.10
CA GLU A 168 4.25 1.63 -21.89
C GLU A 168 5.47 1.11 -21.12
N MET A 169 6.46 0.54 -21.80
CA MET A 169 7.70 0.11 -21.19
C MET A 169 8.49 1.29 -20.60
N ALA A 170 8.55 2.44 -21.28
CA ALA A 170 9.21 3.63 -20.76
C ALA A 170 8.57 4.09 -19.44
N ILE A 171 7.25 4.18 -19.37
CA ILE A 171 6.49 4.52 -18.16
C ILE A 171 6.82 3.55 -17.02
N ARG A 172 6.80 2.25 -17.28
CA ARG A 172 7.15 1.22 -16.27
C ARG A 172 8.56 1.41 -15.72
N HIS A 173 9.55 1.68 -16.58
CA HIS A 173 10.94 1.90 -16.17
C HIS A 173 11.12 3.22 -15.39
N MET A 174 10.37 4.26 -15.74
CA MET A 174 10.36 5.51 -14.98
C MET A 174 9.79 5.31 -13.57
N TYR A 175 8.71 4.53 -13.43
CA TYR A 175 8.19 4.12 -12.12
C TYR A 175 9.23 3.32 -11.32
N ALA A 176 9.87 2.34 -11.95
CA ALA A 176 10.90 1.54 -11.31
C ALA A 176 12.06 2.42 -10.82
N SER A 177 12.51 3.38 -11.66
CA SER A 177 13.55 4.35 -11.27
C SER A 177 13.13 5.19 -10.06
N MET A 178 11.88 5.66 -10.02
CA MET A 178 11.36 6.43 -8.88
C MET A 178 11.34 5.57 -7.60
N ILE A 179 10.93 4.31 -7.69
CA ILE A 179 10.92 3.38 -6.56
C ILE A 179 12.34 3.13 -6.04
N TYR A 180 13.31 2.90 -6.92
CA TYR A 180 14.70 2.69 -6.48
C TYR A 180 15.28 3.93 -5.81
N ARG A 181 15.01 5.14 -6.30
CA ARG A 181 15.43 6.39 -5.64
C ARG A 181 14.81 6.53 -4.25
N LEU A 182 13.54 6.18 -4.12
CA LEU A 182 12.85 6.18 -2.85
C LEU A 182 13.47 5.17 -1.87
N CYS A 183 13.75 3.96 -2.36
CA CYS A 183 14.40 2.92 -1.57
C CYS A 183 15.81 3.31 -1.12
N GLU A 184 16.60 3.91 -2.00
CA GLU A 184 17.92 4.44 -1.67
C GLU A 184 17.85 5.49 -0.54
N PHE A 185 16.91 6.42 -0.67
CA PHE A 185 16.67 7.43 0.36
C PHE A 185 16.33 6.80 1.71
N ILE A 186 15.38 5.87 1.75
CA ILE A 186 14.96 5.20 2.99
C ILE A 186 16.10 4.39 3.58
N ALA A 187 16.82 3.64 2.77
CA ALA A 187 17.96 2.83 3.20
C ALA A 187 19.06 3.70 3.85
N THR A 188 19.39 4.81 3.22
CA THR A 188 20.42 5.74 3.74
C THR A 188 19.96 6.48 5.01
N SER A 189 18.66 6.81 5.10
CA SER A 189 18.11 7.53 6.26
C SER A 189 18.03 6.66 7.51
N HIS A 190 17.88 5.35 7.36
CA HIS A 190 17.73 4.40 8.47
C HIS A 190 18.94 3.49 8.69
N SER A 191 20.07 3.73 8.02
CA SER A 191 21.26 2.87 8.04
C SER A 191 20.90 1.39 7.78
N ILE A 192 19.92 1.15 6.91
CA ILE A 192 19.52 -0.19 6.53
C ILE A 192 20.64 -0.74 5.66
N GLN A 193 21.32 -1.77 6.16
CA GLN A 193 22.33 -2.47 5.37
C GLN A 193 21.62 -3.24 4.23
N THR A 194 21.75 -2.71 3.04
CA THR A 194 21.32 -3.37 1.79
C THR A 194 22.42 -4.27 1.24
N GLU A 195 23.15 -4.96 2.12
CA GLU A 195 24.11 -5.96 1.66
C GLU A 195 23.33 -7.08 0.94
N ILE A 196 23.50 -7.13 -0.37
CA ILE A 196 23.08 -8.27 -1.18
C ILE A 196 24.04 -9.41 -0.86
N THR A 197 23.84 -10.05 0.28
CA THR A 197 24.51 -11.32 0.50
C THR A 197 23.85 -12.34 -0.42
N PRO A 198 24.60 -13.05 -1.25
CA PRO A 198 24.06 -14.02 -2.22
C PRO A 198 23.27 -15.18 -1.58
N LYS A 199 23.12 -15.20 -0.27
CA LYS A 199 22.62 -16.34 0.52
C LYS A 199 21.36 -16.08 1.35
N ASP A 200 20.72 -14.92 1.31
CA ASP A 200 19.53 -14.71 2.17
C ASP A 200 18.25 -15.28 1.54
N ARG A 201 18.17 -16.64 1.56
CA ARG A 201 16.93 -17.36 1.24
C ARG A 201 15.76 -16.98 2.15
N SER A 202 16.03 -16.36 3.30
CA SER A 202 14.98 -15.98 4.27
C SER A 202 14.10 -14.87 3.72
N GLY A 203 14.69 -13.86 3.08
CA GLY A 203 13.95 -12.80 2.39
C GLY A 203 13.13 -13.34 1.20
N ASP A 204 13.66 -14.30 0.44
CA ASP A 204 12.92 -14.93 -0.66
C ASP A 204 11.69 -15.70 -0.13
N TYR A 205 11.83 -16.45 0.95
CA TYR A 205 10.72 -17.14 1.58
C TYR A 205 9.68 -16.18 2.16
N PHE A 206 10.13 -15.10 2.78
CA PHE A 206 9.19 -14.10 3.31
C PHE A 206 8.37 -13.44 2.19
N ARG A 207 9.00 -13.05 1.08
CA ARG A 207 8.31 -12.49 -0.10
C ARG A 207 7.28 -13.45 -0.68
N GLN A 208 7.68 -14.72 -0.84
CA GLN A 208 6.79 -15.76 -1.33
C GLN A 208 5.58 -15.94 -0.39
N LEU A 209 5.80 -15.91 0.93
CA LEU A 209 4.70 -15.94 1.91
C LEU A 209 3.76 -14.74 1.74
N ILE A 210 4.29 -13.53 1.63
CA ILE A 210 3.46 -12.31 1.47
C ILE A 210 2.62 -12.39 0.18
N SER A 211 3.21 -12.85 -0.93
CA SER A 211 2.48 -13.06 -2.18
C SER A 211 1.35 -14.08 -2.03
N LEU A 212 1.63 -15.23 -1.40
CA LEU A 212 0.63 -16.26 -1.13
C LEU A 212 -0.46 -15.79 -0.15
N LEU A 213 -0.11 -14.96 0.83
CA LEU A 213 -1.09 -14.34 1.72
C LEU A 213 -2.04 -13.44 0.95
N HIS A 214 -1.55 -12.57 0.06
CA HIS A 214 -2.40 -11.74 -0.78
C HIS A 214 -3.38 -12.56 -1.62
N GLU A 215 -2.96 -13.69 -2.13
CA GLU A 215 -3.76 -14.54 -2.98
C GLU A 215 -4.80 -15.38 -2.20
N HIS A 216 -4.45 -15.85 -0.99
CA HIS A 216 -5.21 -16.89 -0.30
C HIS A 216 -5.77 -16.51 1.08
N TYR A 217 -5.47 -15.33 1.66
CA TYR A 217 -5.88 -14.99 3.03
C TYR A 217 -7.39 -15.05 3.29
N LYS A 218 -8.20 -14.86 2.25
CA LYS A 218 -9.67 -14.93 2.38
C LYS A 218 -10.16 -16.34 2.68
N THR A 219 -9.48 -17.34 2.15
CA THR A 219 -9.90 -18.75 2.24
C THR A 219 -9.04 -19.58 3.16
N GLU A 220 -7.75 -19.25 3.29
CA GLU A 220 -6.76 -20.08 3.96
C GLU A 220 -6.11 -19.39 5.16
N ARG A 221 -6.09 -20.08 6.31
CA ARG A 221 -5.56 -19.53 7.57
C ARG A 221 -4.54 -20.44 8.25
N SER A 222 -4.26 -21.63 7.69
CA SER A 222 -3.31 -22.58 8.29
C SER A 222 -1.88 -22.31 7.82
N VAL A 223 -0.95 -22.38 8.75
CA VAL A 223 0.49 -22.28 8.42
C VAL A 223 0.92 -23.43 7.50
N GLU A 224 0.29 -24.58 7.67
CA GLU A 224 0.52 -25.78 6.86
C GLU A 224 0.24 -25.53 5.38
N PHE A 225 -0.86 -24.84 5.07
CA PHE A 225 -1.19 -24.50 3.68
C PHE A 225 -0.08 -23.70 3.02
N TYR A 226 0.36 -22.62 3.65
CA TYR A 226 1.41 -21.76 3.12
C TYR A 226 2.77 -22.48 3.05
N ALA A 227 3.09 -23.28 4.07
CA ALA A 227 4.31 -24.07 4.07
C ALA A 227 4.33 -25.09 2.93
N ASN A 228 3.22 -25.79 2.68
CA ASN A 228 3.09 -26.77 1.61
C ASN A 228 3.21 -26.09 0.22
N LYS A 229 2.57 -24.94 0.02
CA LYS A 229 2.71 -24.15 -1.22
C LYS A 229 4.15 -23.72 -1.51
N MET A 230 4.93 -23.54 -0.45
CA MET A 230 6.36 -23.15 -0.53
C MET A 230 7.33 -24.31 -0.50
N ASN A 231 6.85 -25.56 -0.49
CA ASN A 231 7.67 -26.78 -0.32
C ASN A 231 8.55 -26.72 0.94
N LEU A 232 7.99 -26.18 2.04
CA LEU A 232 8.66 -26.06 3.34
C LEU A 232 7.88 -26.81 4.42
N THR A 233 8.58 -27.18 5.51
CA THR A 233 7.87 -27.59 6.72
C THR A 233 7.32 -26.38 7.47
N PRO A 234 6.17 -26.47 8.17
CA PRO A 234 5.61 -25.38 8.97
C PRO A 234 6.60 -24.81 9.98
N LYS A 235 7.41 -25.67 10.58
CA LYS A 235 8.47 -25.28 11.54
C LYS A 235 9.56 -24.44 10.86
N HIS A 236 9.98 -24.83 9.66
CA HIS A 236 11.01 -24.10 8.91
C HIS A 236 10.47 -22.72 8.48
N LEU A 237 9.26 -22.68 7.88
CA LEU A 237 8.60 -21.44 7.49
C LEU A 237 8.45 -20.48 8.70
N SER A 238 7.93 -20.99 9.83
CA SER A 238 7.73 -20.16 11.03
C SER A 238 9.04 -19.59 11.56
N ARG A 239 10.12 -20.37 11.56
CA ARG A 239 11.45 -19.92 11.99
C ARG A 239 11.99 -18.83 11.07
N VAL A 240 11.93 -19.05 9.76
CA VAL A 240 12.46 -18.10 8.76
C VAL A 240 11.71 -16.80 8.81
N VAL A 241 10.37 -16.84 8.80
CA VAL A 241 9.51 -15.66 8.84
C VAL A 241 9.73 -14.86 10.12
N ARG A 242 9.78 -15.54 11.28
CA ARG A 242 10.00 -14.85 12.55
C ARG A 242 11.36 -14.19 12.65
N ASN A 243 12.40 -14.85 12.17
CA ASN A 243 13.76 -14.30 12.17
C ASN A 243 13.89 -13.09 11.24
N TYR A 244 13.17 -13.11 10.09
CA TYR A 244 13.26 -12.07 9.09
C TYR A 244 12.37 -10.87 9.41
N SER A 245 11.10 -11.10 9.83
CA SER A 245 10.09 -10.05 10.01
C SER A 245 9.79 -9.68 11.47
N GLY A 246 10.34 -10.42 12.43
CA GLY A 246 10.01 -10.26 13.85
C GLY A 246 8.64 -10.80 14.25
N LYS A 247 7.79 -11.18 13.29
CA LYS A 247 6.42 -11.66 13.51
C LYS A 247 6.29 -13.14 13.13
N SER A 248 5.38 -13.85 13.78
CA SER A 248 5.04 -15.22 13.37
C SER A 248 4.20 -15.24 12.10
N VAL A 249 4.17 -16.39 11.40
CA VAL A 249 3.29 -16.59 10.23
C VAL A 249 1.82 -16.38 10.61
N HIS A 250 1.38 -16.86 11.77
CA HIS A 250 0.02 -16.63 12.27
C HIS A 250 -0.30 -15.14 12.43
N GLN A 251 0.63 -14.33 12.96
CA GLN A 251 0.43 -12.89 13.08
C GLN A 251 0.26 -12.21 11.73
N TRP A 252 1.01 -12.64 10.72
CA TRP A 252 0.84 -12.14 9.36
C TRP A 252 -0.53 -12.53 8.77
N ILE A 253 -0.95 -13.79 8.92
CA ILE A 253 -2.29 -14.24 8.50
C ILE A 253 -3.37 -13.42 9.21
N ASP A 254 -3.26 -13.28 10.53
CA ASP A 254 -4.21 -12.54 11.36
C ASP A 254 -4.33 -11.07 10.92
N GLU A 255 -3.22 -10.41 10.60
CA GLU A 255 -3.20 -9.02 10.11
C GLU A 255 -3.96 -8.85 8.79
N PHE A 256 -3.72 -9.74 7.81
CA PHE A 256 -4.43 -9.70 6.52
C PHE A 256 -5.93 -9.94 6.70
N VAL A 257 -6.31 -10.96 7.44
CA VAL A 257 -7.72 -11.32 7.64
C VAL A 257 -8.46 -10.25 8.44
N VAL A 258 -7.88 -9.76 9.54
CA VAL A 258 -8.51 -8.72 10.36
C VAL A 258 -8.63 -7.41 9.61
N LEU A 259 -7.64 -7.05 8.82
CA LEU A 259 -7.71 -5.85 7.98
C LEU A 259 -8.89 -5.95 7.02
N GLU A 260 -9.08 -7.09 6.36
CA GLU A 260 -10.19 -7.29 5.43
C GLU A 260 -11.55 -7.28 6.15
N ILE A 261 -11.67 -7.93 7.31
CA ILE A 261 -12.90 -7.85 8.13
C ILE A 261 -13.23 -6.39 8.45
N LYS A 262 -12.26 -5.60 8.89
CA LYS A 262 -12.43 -4.18 9.20
C LYS A 262 -12.88 -3.38 7.98
N ASN A 263 -12.26 -3.65 6.81
CA ASN A 263 -12.63 -3.01 5.57
C ASN A 263 -14.08 -3.31 5.18
N LEU A 264 -14.47 -4.58 5.19
CA LEU A 264 -15.84 -4.99 4.87
C LEU A 264 -16.86 -4.46 5.88
N LEU A 265 -16.52 -4.44 7.19
CA LEU A 265 -17.39 -3.86 8.22
C LEU A 265 -17.64 -2.37 7.99
N LYS A 266 -16.65 -1.66 7.48
CA LYS A 266 -16.68 -0.20 7.38
C LYS A 266 -17.18 0.29 6.01
N TYR A 267 -16.85 -0.42 4.92
CA TYR A 267 -16.98 0.08 3.55
C TYR A 267 -17.90 -0.75 2.67
N SER A 268 -18.58 -1.74 3.23
CA SER A 268 -19.61 -2.49 2.51
C SER A 268 -20.91 -2.51 3.30
N ASP A 269 -22.01 -2.69 2.56
CA ASP A 269 -23.36 -2.92 3.14
C ASP A 269 -23.57 -4.36 3.55
N LEU A 270 -22.54 -5.21 3.49
CA LEU A 270 -22.63 -6.62 3.83
C LEU A 270 -22.95 -6.79 5.31
N SER A 271 -23.90 -7.66 5.63
CA SER A 271 -24.13 -8.08 7.01
C SER A 271 -22.93 -8.83 7.58
N ILE A 272 -22.80 -8.91 8.90
CA ILE A 272 -21.73 -9.68 9.56
C ILE A 272 -21.75 -11.14 9.10
N GLN A 273 -22.92 -11.68 8.82
CA GLN A 273 -23.09 -13.02 8.29
C GLN A 273 -22.51 -13.15 6.88
N GLN A 274 -22.82 -12.22 5.99
CA GLN A 274 -22.28 -12.21 4.61
C GLN A 274 -20.76 -12.04 4.62
N ILE A 275 -20.21 -11.15 5.49
CA ILE A 275 -18.76 -11.00 5.64
C ILE A 275 -18.11 -12.32 6.08
N SER A 276 -18.76 -13.06 7.00
CA SER A 276 -18.20 -14.32 7.45
C SER A 276 -18.11 -15.35 6.31
N TYR A 277 -19.10 -15.39 5.42
CA TYR A 277 -19.10 -16.27 4.25
C TYR A 277 -18.11 -15.81 3.18
N GLU A 278 -18.06 -14.49 2.90
CA GLU A 278 -17.10 -13.91 1.94
C GLU A 278 -15.65 -14.24 2.31
N LEU A 279 -15.37 -14.30 3.61
CA LEU A 279 -14.05 -14.62 4.14
C LEU A 279 -13.90 -16.11 4.54
N ASN A 280 -14.78 -16.96 4.04
CA ASN A 280 -14.70 -18.42 4.26
C ASN A 280 -14.57 -18.83 5.75
N PHE A 281 -15.29 -18.16 6.65
CA PHE A 281 -15.44 -18.64 8.01
C PHE A 281 -16.56 -19.67 8.12
N PRO A 282 -16.44 -20.67 8.98
CA PRO A 282 -17.47 -21.69 9.16
C PRO A 282 -18.85 -21.10 9.51
N ASN A 283 -18.86 -20.03 10.29
CA ASN A 283 -20.06 -19.27 10.65
C ASN A 283 -19.69 -17.90 11.26
N PRO A 284 -20.68 -16.98 11.42
CA PRO A 284 -20.44 -15.66 12.01
C PRO A 284 -19.86 -15.67 13.41
N SER A 285 -20.19 -16.67 14.23
CA SER A 285 -19.69 -16.78 15.61
C SER A 285 -18.18 -17.03 15.64
N PHE A 286 -17.69 -17.90 14.75
CA PHE A 286 -16.23 -18.12 14.60
C PHE A 286 -15.50 -16.86 14.16
N MET A 287 -16.03 -16.16 13.14
CA MET A 287 -15.45 -14.88 12.74
C MET A 287 -15.48 -13.86 13.89
N GLY A 288 -16.58 -13.80 14.63
CA GLY A 288 -16.74 -12.89 15.76
C GLY A 288 -15.70 -13.14 16.86
N GLN A 289 -15.48 -14.40 17.24
CA GLN A 289 -14.48 -14.80 18.23
C GLN A 289 -13.04 -14.52 17.71
N TYR A 290 -12.78 -14.86 16.46
CA TYR A 290 -11.49 -14.59 15.82
C TYR A 290 -11.16 -13.10 15.84
N PHE A 291 -12.09 -12.27 15.38
CA PHE A 291 -11.93 -10.82 15.34
C PHE A 291 -11.77 -10.22 16.72
N LYS A 292 -12.61 -10.64 17.70
CA LYS A 292 -12.53 -10.17 19.08
C LYS A 292 -11.22 -10.54 19.76
N ARG A 293 -10.71 -11.76 19.53
CA ARG A 293 -9.42 -12.22 20.07
C ARG A 293 -8.27 -11.27 19.67
N ILE A 294 -8.29 -10.75 18.45
CA ILE A 294 -7.18 -9.97 17.91
C ILE A 294 -7.38 -8.46 18.13
N THR A 295 -8.62 -7.98 18.05
CA THR A 295 -8.94 -6.54 18.11
C THR A 295 -9.45 -6.07 19.47
N GLY A 296 -9.84 -6.99 20.33
CA GLY A 296 -10.49 -6.71 21.62
C GLY A 296 -11.99 -6.43 21.51
N LYS A 297 -12.56 -6.27 20.32
CA LYS A 297 -13.96 -5.89 20.08
C LYS A 297 -14.65 -6.91 19.17
N THR A 298 -15.96 -7.06 19.33
CA THR A 298 -16.77 -7.84 18.39
C THR A 298 -16.95 -7.07 17.06
N PRO A 299 -17.22 -7.76 15.94
CA PRO A 299 -17.52 -7.08 14.67
C PRO A 299 -18.70 -6.09 14.77
N GLY A 300 -19.71 -6.43 15.58
CA GLY A 300 -20.87 -5.56 15.79
C GLY A 300 -20.56 -4.29 16.61
N GLU A 301 -19.74 -4.41 17.66
CA GLU A 301 -19.24 -3.25 18.41
C GLU A 301 -18.38 -2.37 17.52
N TYR A 302 -17.47 -2.98 16.76
CA TYR A 302 -16.61 -2.26 15.85
C TYR A 302 -17.40 -1.47 14.79
N ARG A 303 -18.44 -2.09 14.19
CA ARG A 303 -19.28 -1.43 13.18
C ARG A 303 -20.08 -0.24 13.74
N LYS A 304 -20.45 -0.26 15.02
CA LYS A 304 -21.20 0.84 15.65
C LYS A 304 -20.33 2.06 15.97
N GLU A 305 -19.02 1.88 16.06
CA GLU A 305 -18.06 2.95 16.41
C GLU A 305 -17.53 3.71 15.18
N ILE A 306 -17.79 3.19 13.99
CA ILE A 306 -17.34 3.76 12.72
C ILE A 306 -18.49 4.34 11.93
#